data_bdf75e9031a5f78d9c50bc830611b72d
#
_entry.id   bdf75e9031a5f78d9c50bc830611b72d
#
_cell.length_a   1.000
_cell.length_b   1.000
_cell.length_c   1.000
_cell.angle_alpha   90.00
_cell.angle_beta   90.00
_cell.angle_gamma   90.00
#
_symmetry.space_group_name_H-M   'P 1'
#
loop_
_entity.id
_entity.type
_entity.pdbx_description
1 polymer ?
#
loop_
_entity_poly.entity_id
_entity_poly.type
_entity_poly.pdbx_seq_one_letter_code
_entity_poly.pdbx_strand_id
1 'polypeptide(L)' 'MAKSNRPEAWHDSYKAIFDKAGCIRLTLEQVSVYMGIPARYVRKRYPEGWSNMAGQEGSGRGNTIRLDTLLDQEYKTH' A
#
# COMPACT_ATOMS: atom_id res chain seq x y z
N MET A 1 24.67 -9.13 -2.98
CA MET A 1 23.64 -8.41 -3.16
C MET A 1 22.58 -8.65 -2.19
N ALA A 2 21.97 -7.70 -1.91
CA ALA A 2 20.95 -7.80 -0.95
C ALA A 2 19.83 -8.63 -1.48
N LYS A 3 19.44 -9.59 -0.74
CA LYS A 3 18.36 -10.31 -1.11
C LYS A 3 17.22 -9.83 -0.42
N SER A 4 16.17 -9.79 -1.06
CA SER A 4 14.94 -9.40 -0.46
C SER A 4 14.55 -10.45 0.56
N ASN A 5 14.17 -10.01 1.73
CA ASN A 5 13.67 -10.92 2.73
C ASN A 5 12.18 -11.04 2.65
N ARG A 6 11.60 -10.56 1.60
CA ARG A 6 10.16 -10.58 1.46
C ARG A 6 9.68 -11.99 1.19
N PRO A 7 8.63 -12.43 1.88
CA PRO A 7 8.12 -13.77 1.67
C PRO A 7 7.47 -13.89 0.30
N GLU A 8 7.31 -15.12 -0.13
CA GLU A 8 6.70 -15.37 -1.42
C GLU A 8 5.29 -14.78 -1.48
N ALA A 9 4.59 -14.81 -0.36
CA ALA A 9 3.24 -14.25 -0.31
C ALA A 9 3.27 -12.75 -0.62
N TRP A 10 4.35 -12.07 -0.28
CA TRP A 10 4.48 -10.66 -0.58
C TRP A 10 4.46 -10.45 -2.10
N HIS A 11 5.22 -11.27 -2.80
CA HIS A 11 5.29 -11.15 -4.25
C HIS A 11 3.99 -11.52 -4.93
N ASP A 12 3.31 -12.52 -4.40
CA ASP A 12 2.02 -12.92 -4.95
C ASP A 12 1.00 -11.82 -4.76
N SER A 13 0.99 -11.21 -3.59
CA SER A 13 0.06 -10.12 -3.32
C SER A 13 0.37 -8.91 -4.18
N TYR A 14 1.65 -8.61 -4.34
CA TYR A 14 2.05 -7.48 -5.16
C TYR A 14 1.53 -7.65 -6.59
N LYS A 15 1.74 -8.83 -7.13
CA LYS A 15 1.32 -9.08 -8.49
C LYS A 15 -0.18 -9.02 -8.64
N ALA A 16 -0.90 -9.63 -7.70
CA ALA A 16 -2.34 -9.66 -7.78
C ALA A 16 -2.94 -8.26 -7.66
N ILE A 17 -2.44 -7.46 -6.75
CA ILE A 17 -2.97 -6.13 -6.56
C ILE A 17 -2.57 -5.22 -7.71
N PHE A 18 -1.33 -5.36 -8.17
CA PHE A 18 -0.87 -4.54 -9.28
C PHE A 18 -1.69 -4.81 -10.53
N ASP A 19 -2.04 -6.07 -10.77
CA ASP A 19 -2.86 -6.41 -11.91
C ASP A 19 -4.23 -5.75 -11.84
N LYS A 20 -4.80 -5.68 -10.64
CA LYS A 20 -6.10 -5.09 -10.49
C LYS A 20 -6.06 -3.57 -10.51
N ALA A 21 -5.07 -3.01 -9.86
CA ALA A 21 -4.99 -1.56 -9.75
C ALA A 21 -4.41 -0.91 -10.99
N GLY A 22 -3.52 -1.59 -11.66
CA GLY A 22 -2.88 -1.02 -12.83
C GLY A 22 -1.82 0.01 -12.52
N CYS A 23 -1.47 0.17 -11.25
CA CYS A 23 -0.44 1.14 -10.88
C CYS A 23 0.13 0.76 -9.54
N ILE A 24 1.26 1.39 -9.20
CA ILE A 24 1.93 1.05 -7.95
C ILE A 24 1.56 2.00 -6.81
N ARG A 25 0.74 2.99 -7.08
CA ARG A 25 0.28 3.89 -6.03
C ARG A 25 -1.19 3.68 -5.80
N LEU A 26 -1.55 3.50 -4.55
CA LEU A 26 -2.93 3.19 -4.19
C LEU A 26 -3.48 4.27 -3.29
N THR A 27 -4.75 4.59 -3.49
CA THR A 27 -5.43 5.51 -2.60
C THR A 27 -5.89 4.75 -1.37
N LEU A 28 -6.32 5.51 -0.37
CA LEU A 28 -6.80 4.91 0.85
C LEU A 28 -7.97 3.97 0.58
N GLU A 29 -8.85 4.36 -0.32
CA GLU A 29 -10.00 3.54 -0.63
C GLU A 29 -9.60 2.26 -1.35
N GLN A 30 -8.62 2.36 -2.23
CA GLN A 30 -8.16 1.16 -2.91
C GLN A 30 -7.55 0.18 -1.94
N VAL A 31 -6.77 0.69 -1.00
CA VAL A 31 -6.18 -0.17 0.00
C VAL A 31 -7.27 -0.85 0.82
N SER A 32 -8.29 -0.09 1.18
CA SER A 32 -9.40 -0.65 1.92
C SER A 32 -10.02 -1.83 1.17
N VAL A 33 -10.25 -1.66 -0.11
CA VAL A 33 -10.86 -2.70 -0.91
C VAL A 33 -9.94 -3.90 -1.08
N TYR A 34 -8.70 -3.63 -1.45
CA TYR A 34 -7.80 -4.74 -1.76
C TYR A 34 -7.37 -5.52 -0.53
N MET A 35 -7.24 -4.83 0.59
CA MET A 35 -6.81 -5.50 1.81
C MET A 35 -7.98 -5.95 2.68
N GLY A 36 -9.19 -5.57 2.32
CA GLY A 36 -10.35 -6.04 3.04
C GLY A 36 -10.53 -5.46 4.42
N ILE A 37 -10.08 -4.24 4.64
CA ILE A 37 -10.25 -3.60 5.95
C ILE A 37 -10.99 -2.28 5.76
N PRO A 38 -11.72 -1.85 6.79
CA PRO A 38 -12.43 -0.59 6.68
C PRO A 38 -11.48 0.57 6.45
N ALA A 39 -11.91 1.52 5.64
CA ALA A 39 -11.04 2.64 5.28
C ALA A 39 -10.51 3.38 6.50
N ARG A 40 -11.32 3.51 7.53
CA ARG A 40 -10.89 4.26 8.71
C ARG A 40 -9.78 3.56 9.47
N TYR A 41 -9.57 2.27 9.22
CA TYR A 41 -8.50 1.54 9.88
C TYR A 41 -7.27 1.39 9.02
N VAL A 42 -7.33 1.80 7.76
CA VAL A 42 -6.21 1.61 6.84
C VAL A 42 -4.96 2.29 7.35
N ARG A 43 -5.06 3.55 7.76
CA ARG A 43 -3.87 4.27 8.19
C ARG A 43 -3.38 3.82 9.54
N LYS A 44 -4.22 3.19 10.31
CA LYS A 44 -3.78 2.62 11.57
C LYS A 44 -3.00 1.34 11.33
N ARG A 45 -3.47 0.56 10.36
CA ARG A 45 -2.80 -0.68 10.06
C ARG A 45 -1.51 -0.44 9.29
N TYR A 46 -1.52 0.55 8.41
CA TYR A 46 -0.35 0.87 7.60
C TYR A 46 -0.02 2.33 7.80
N PRO A 47 0.65 2.66 8.90
CA PRO A 47 0.86 4.07 9.24
C PRO A 47 1.94 4.78 8.44
N GLU A 48 2.76 4.05 7.72
CA GLU A 48 3.87 4.69 7.02
C GLU A 48 3.72 4.62 5.52
N GLY A 49 4.39 5.52 4.85
CA GLY A 49 4.41 5.48 3.39
C GLY A 49 3.37 6.31 2.70
N TRP A 50 2.50 6.97 3.46
CA TRP A 50 1.47 7.80 2.85
C TRP A 50 2.04 9.14 2.47
N SER A 51 1.73 9.58 1.26
CA SER A 51 2.17 10.89 0.82
C SER A 51 1.11 11.52 -0.06
N ASN A 52 1.12 12.83 -0.08
CA ASN A 52 0.17 13.57 -0.90
C ASN A 52 0.59 13.50 -2.35
N MET A 53 -0.40 13.46 -3.20
CA MET A 53 -0.09 13.59 -4.61
C MET A 53 0.26 15.03 -4.89
N ALA A 54 1.07 15.23 -5.89
CA ALA A 54 1.49 16.56 -6.24
C ALA A 54 0.26 17.42 -6.53
N GLY A 55 0.22 18.59 -5.95
CA GLY A 55 -0.85 19.50 -6.19
C GLY A 55 -2.11 19.26 -5.40
N GLN A 56 -2.08 18.28 -4.54
CA GLN A 56 -3.25 17.93 -3.76
C GLN A 56 -3.12 18.32 -2.32
N GLU A 57 -2.58 19.46 -2.06
CA GLU A 57 -2.38 19.81 -0.70
C GLU A 57 -3.65 20.11 0.02
N GLY A 58 -3.66 19.87 1.28
CA GLY A 58 -4.82 20.15 2.11
C GLY A 58 -5.92 19.15 2.00
N SER A 59 -5.75 18.14 1.19
CA SER A 59 -6.81 17.19 1.00
C SER A 59 -6.34 15.81 1.43
N GLY A 60 -7.03 15.21 2.34
CA GLY A 60 -6.69 13.86 2.75
C GLY A 60 -6.92 12.85 1.65
N ARG A 61 -7.73 13.21 0.67
CA ARG A 61 -7.99 12.29 -0.40
C ARG A 61 -6.84 12.14 -1.34
N GLY A 62 -5.92 13.07 -1.33
CA GLY A 62 -4.78 12.99 -2.21
C GLY A 62 -3.71 12.05 -1.73
N ASN A 63 -3.86 11.51 -0.54
CA ASN A 63 -2.83 10.64 0.00
C ASN A 63 -2.82 9.30 -0.70
N THR A 64 -1.62 8.84 -1.03
CA THR A 64 -1.46 7.53 -1.63
C THR A 64 -0.30 6.83 -0.97
N ILE A 65 -0.24 5.53 -1.14
CA ILE A 65 0.85 4.74 -0.62
C ILE A 65 1.35 3.85 -1.75
N ARG A 66 2.65 3.62 -1.78
CA ARG A 66 3.20 2.74 -2.80
C ARG A 66 2.88 1.30 -2.41
N LEU A 67 2.62 0.50 -3.42
CA LEU A 67 2.24 -0.89 -3.18
C LEU A 67 3.33 -1.65 -2.43
N ASP A 68 4.59 -1.44 -2.79
CA ASP A 68 5.66 -2.14 -2.09
C ASP A 68 5.76 -1.71 -0.64
N THR A 69 5.58 -0.43 -0.37
CA THR A 69 5.61 0.05 1.01
C THR A 69 4.45 -0.51 1.81
N LEU A 70 3.29 -0.60 1.18
CA LEU A 70 2.12 -1.15 1.84
C LEU A 70 2.36 -2.60 2.22
N LEU A 71 2.86 -3.38 1.29
CA LEU A 71 3.05 -4.80 1.55
C LEU A 71 4.21 -5.06 2.50
N ASP A 72 5.20 -4.17 2.54
CA ASP A 72 6.27 -4.31 3.51
C ASP A 72 5.72 -4.22 4.93
N GLN A 73 4.70 -3.40 5.12
CA GLN A 73 4.08 -3.30 6.43
C GLN A 73 3.18 -4.49 6.72
N GLU A 74 2.53 -5.00 5.68
CA GLU A 74 1.65 -6.14 5.85
C GLU A 74 2.45 -7.40 6.16
N TYR A 75 3.55 -7.59 5.47
CA TYR A 75 4.38 -8.77 5.66
C TYR A 75 5.68 -8.36 6.30
N LYS A 76 5.58 -7.81 7.49
CA LYS A 76 6.77 -7.35 8.16
C LYS A 76 7.74 -8.48 8.33
N THR A 77 8.94 -8.26 7.86
CA THR A 77 9.96 -9.26 8.03
C THR A 77 11.08 -8.64 8.81
N HIS A 78 11.68 -9.39 9.66
CA HIS A 78 12.75 -8.87 10.48
C HIS A 78 13.98 -9.69 10.36
#